data_be34799d1194fc071f42bd44e1783e88
#
_entry.id   be34799d1194fc071f42bd44e1783e88
#
_cell.length_a   1.000
_cell.length_b   1.000
_cell.length_c   1.000
_cell.angle_alpha   90.00
_cell.angle_beta   90.00
_cell.angle_gamma   90.00
#
_symmetry.space_group_name_H-M   'P 1'
#
loop_
_entity.id
_entity.type
_entity.pdbx_description
1 polymer ?
#
loop_
_entity_poly.entity_id
_entity_poly.type
_entity_poly.pdbx_seq_one_letter_code
_entity_poly.pdbx_strand_id
1 'polypeptide(L)'
;MFENDYFAQKRAELGMDRGDELVRIQAILDEWYPEMLRAKKLHQGVLSLVAFNAPVASEIRMRQVEFLKLVGLEIKRLQISIEG
;
A
#
# COMPACT_ATOMS: atom_id res chain seq x y z
N MET A 1 -13.71 -20.01 12.10
CA MET A 1 -14.43 -19.16 11.85
C MET A 1 -14.59 -18.16 12.80
N PHE A 2 -15.06 -18.45 13.92
CA PHE A 2 -15.20 -17.54 14.90
C PHE A 2 -13.89 -16.88 15.23
N GLU A 3 -12.79 -17.51 15.07
CA GLU A 3 -11.50 -16.92 15.33
C GLU A 3 -11.18 -15.85 14.33
N ASN A 4 -11.59 -16.04 13.12
CA ASN A 4 -11.34 -15.04 12.10
C ASN A 4 -12.09 -13.77 12.42
N ASP A 5 -13.32 -13.90 12.92
CA ASP A 5 -14.09 -12.74 13.30
C ASP A 5 -13.44 -12.03 14.47
N TYR A 6 -12.91 -12.81 15.39
CA TYR A 6 -12.26 -12.24 16.54
C TYR A 6 -11.04 -11.41 16.12
N PHE A 7 -10.24 -11.94 15.21
CA PHE A 7 -9.07 -11.21 14.76
C PHE A 7 -9.43 -9.96 13.98
N ALA A 8 -10.47 -10.03 13.20
CA ALA A 8 -10.92 -8.88 12.45
C ALA A 8 -11.37 -7.76 13.39
N GLN A 9 -12.13 -8.14 14.40
CA GLN A 9 -12.58 -7.18 15.38
C GLN A 9 -11.42 -6.60 16.13
N LYS A 10 -10.48 -7.44 16.52
CA LYS A 10 -9.34 -7.00 17.28
C LYS A 10 -8.53 -6.00 16.50
N ARG A 11 -8.37 -6.24 15.21
CA ARG A 11 -7.65 -5.32 14.38
C ARG A 11 -8.32 -3.97 14.34
N ALA A 12 -9.62 -3.95 14.18
CA ALA A 12 -10.36 -2.71 14.13
C ALA A 12 -10.23 -1.97 15.44
N GLU A 13 -10.33 -2.70 16.54
CA GLU A 13 -10.24 -2.09 17.85
C GLU A 13 -8.89 -1.46 18.11
N LEU A 14 -7.85 -2.04 17.57
CA LEU A 14 -6.53 -1.53 17.77
C LEU A 14 -6.14 -0.48 16.72
N GLY A 15 -7.09 -0.04 15.94
CA GLY A 15 -6.80 0.95 14.93
C GLY A 15 -6.03 0.39 13.77
N MET A 16 -6.23 -0.87 13.50
CA MET A 16 -5.50 -1.52 12.44
C MET A 16 -6.22 -1.40 11.11
N ASP A 17 -7.00 -0.34 10.97
CA ASP A 17 -7.64 -0.03 9.72
C ASP A 17 -6.61 0.10 8.63
N ARG A 18 -5.37 0.34 9.01
CA ARG A 18 -4.31 0.45 8.04
C ARG A 18 -4.13 -0.82 7.24
N GLY A 19 -4.55 -1.95 7.80
CA GLY A 19 -4.53 -3.19 7.06
C GLY A 19 -5.45 -3.13 5.88
N ASP A 20 -6.65 -2.57 6.08
CA ASP A 20 -7.60 -2.40 4.99
C ASP A 20 -7.10 -1.40 3.97
N GLU A 21 -6.44 -0.35 4.44
CA GLU A 21 -5.89 0.64 3.54
C GLU A 21 -4.81 0.03 2.67
N LEU A 22 -3.95 -0.79 3.28
CA LEU A 22 -2.91 -1.45 2.51
C LEU A 22 -3.48 -2.41 1.48
N VAL A 23 -4.58 -3.08 1.82
CA VAL A 23 -5.22 -3.99 0.88
C VAL A 23 -5.76 -3.22 -0.32
N ARG A 24 -6.37 -2.06 -0.08
CA ARG A 24 -6.87 -1.23 -1.16
C ARG A 24 -5.74 -0.72 -2.02
N ILE A 25 -4.66 -0.27 -1.39
CA ILE A 25 -3.50 0.21 -2.12
C ILE A 25 -2.90 -0.91 -2.95
N GLN A 26 -2.80 -2.09 -2.37
CA GLN A 26 -2.25 -3.22 -3.10
C GLN A 26 -3.11 -3.59 -4.30
N ALA A 27 -4.42 -3.48 -4.16
CA ALA A 27 -5.32 -3.76 -5.28
C ALA A 27 -5.07 -2.81 -6.44
N ILE A 28 -4.84 -1.54 -6.15
CA ILE A 28 -4.53 -0.56 -7.18
C ILE A 28 -3.18 -0.87 -7.83
N LEU A 29 -2.19 -1.22 -7.01
CA LEU A 29 -0.88 -1.56 -7.54
C LEU A 29 -0.95 -2.80 -8.42
N ASP A 30 -1.74 -3.77 -8.04
CA ASP A 30 -1.88 -4.99 -8.81
C ASP A 30 -2.52 -4.72 -10.16
N GLU A 31 -3.38 -3.72 -10.19
CA GLU A 31 -4.04 -3.36 -11.43
C GLU A 31 -3.06 -2.65 -12.36
N TRP A 32 -2.23 -1.78 -11.80
CA TRP A 32 -1.29 -1.01 -12.60
C TRP A 32 -0.05 -1.84 -12.98
N TYR A 33 0.50 -2.58 -12.02
CA TYR A 33 1.74 -3.33 -12.22
C TYR A 33 1.62 -4.68 -11.52
N PRO A 34 0.96 -5.64 -12.14
CA PRO A 34 0.72 -6.95 -11.50
C PRO A 34 2.02 -7.60 -11.04
N GLU A 35 2.09 -7.93 -9.79
CA GLU A 35 3.21 -8.64 -9.19
C GLU A 35 4.54 -7.90 -9.28
N MET A 36 4.51 -6.61 -9.53
CA MET A 36 5.74 -5.83 -9.65
C MET A 36 5.92 -4.84 -8.52
N LEU A 37 4.85 -4.52 -7.83
CA LEU A 37 4.89 -3.59 -6.72
C LEU A 37 4.14 -4.16 -5.53
N ARG A 38 4.67 -3.90 -4.34
CA ARG A 38 4.03 -4.36 -3.13
C ARG A 38 3.93 -3.21 -2.14
N ALA A 39 2.76 -3.04 -1.53
CA ALA A 39 2.58 -2.08 -0.47
C ALA A 39 3.10 -2.71 0.81
N LYS A 40 4.13 -2.13 1.40
CA LYS A 40 4.77 -2.71 2.56
C LYS A 40 4.16 -2.23 3.86
N LYS A 41 4.01 -0.94 4.01
CA LYS A 41 3.39 -0.42 5.22
C LYS A 41 2.98 1.03 5.02
N LEU A 42 2.05 1.47 5.85
CA LEU A 42 1.62 2.84 5.89
C LEU A 42 1.72 3.29 7.34
N HIS A 43 2.57 4.27 7.60
CA HIS A 43 2.81 4.72 8.97
C HIS A 43 2.96 6.23 9.00
N GLN A 44 2.12 6.88 9.77
CA GLN A 44 2.18 8.34 9.95
C GLN A 44 2.21 9.11 8.63
N GLY A 45 1.41 8.67 7.69
CA GLY A 45 1.32 9.33 6.40
C GLY A 45 2.42 8.96 5.42
N VAL A 46 3.30 8.06 5.80
CA VAL A 46 4.36 7.60 4.91
C VAL A 46 3.99 6.22 4.39
N LEU A 47 3.82 6.12 3.09
CA LEU A 47 3.51 4.85 2.45
C LEU A 47 4.79 4.27 1.87
N SER A 48 5.13 3.06 2.30
CA SER A 48 6.33 2.38 1.84
C SER A 48 5.95 1.33 0.81
N LEU A 49 6.56 1.40 -0.34
CA LEU A 49 6.33 0.44 -1.42
C LEU A 49 7.64 -0.25 -1.75
N VAL A 50 7.52 -1.47 -2.24
CA VAL A 50 8.68 -2.21 -2.73
C VAL A 50 8.44 -2.52 -4.19
N ALA A 51 9.38 -2.12 -5.04
CA ALA A 51 9.33 -2.43 -6.46
C ALA A 51 10.33 -3.55 -6.73
N PHE A 52 9.97 -4.43 -7.64
CA PHE A 52 10.84 -5.55 -7.94
C PHE A 52 11.87 -5.24 -9.02
N ASN A 53 11.82 -4.07 -9.61
CA ASN A 53 12.87 -3.64 -10.52
C ASN A 53 12.87 -2.12 -10.61
N ALA A 54 13.96 -1.57 -11.13
CA ALA A 54 14.14 -0.12 -11.19
C ALA A 54 13.15 0.57 -12.13
N PRO A 55 12.85 0.03 -13.30
CA PRO A 55 11.90 0.69 -14.19
C PRO A 55 10.54 0.90 -13.56
N VAL A 56 10.05 -0.09 -12.83
CA VAL A 56 8.74 0.03 -12.17
C VAL A 56 8.82 1.09 -11.08
N ALA A 57 9.92 1.11 -10.32
CA ALA A 57 10.09 2.12 -9.28
C ALA A 57 10.05 3.51 -9.87
N SER A 58 10.70 3.71 -11.01
CA SER A 58 10.70 4.99 -11.67
C SER A 58 9.31 5.37 -12.16
N GLU A 59 8.61 4.42 -12.74
CA GLU A 59 7.28 4.69 -13.25
C GLU A 59 6.32 5.10 -12.17
N ILE A 60 6.30 4.38 -11.07
CA ILE A 60 5.35 4.72 -10.01
C ILE A 60 5.73 6.07 -9.40
N ARG A 61 7.01 6.40 -9.38
CA ARG A 61 7.44 7.68 -8.86
C ARG A 61 6.95 8.81 -9.75
N MET A 62 6.98 8.59 -11.05
CA MET A 62 6.49 9.59 -11.98
C MET A 62 4.97 9.73 -11.95
N ARG A 63 4.28 8.66 -11.60
CA ARG A 63 2.84 8.67 -11.54
C ARG A 63 2.31 8.79 -10.12
N GLN A 64 3.17 9.22 -9.19
CA GLN A 64 2.74 9.20 -7.78
C GLN A 64 1.58 10.14 -7.49
N VAL A 65 1.50 11.28 -8.16
CA VAL A 65 0.38 12.19 -7.94
C VAL A 65 -0.93 11.52 -8.34
N GLU A 66 -0.92 10.88 -9.50
CA GLU A 66 -2.09 10.17 -9.98
C GLU A 66 -2.45 9.00 -9.06
N PHE A 67 -1.43 8.27 -8.64
CA PHE A 67 -1.62 7.14 -7.75
C PHE A 67 -2.22 7.59 -6.41
N LEU A 68 -1.69 8.65 -5.85
CA LEU A 68 -2.17 9.14 -4.56
C LEU A 68 -3.60 9.65 -4.65
N LYS A 69 -3.99 10.19 -5.81
CA LYS A 69 -5.37 10.59 -5.99
C LYS A 69 -6.30 9.39 -5.99
N LEU A 70 -5.88 8.30 -6.61
CA LEU A 70 -6.69 7.10 -6.64
C LEU A 70 -6.80 6.46 -5.27
N VAL A 71 -5.72 6.49 -4.52
CA VAL A 71 -5.72 5.93 -3.18
C VAL A 71 -6.69 6.67 -2.27
N GLY A 72 -6.73 7.99 -2.42
CA GLY A 72 -7.68 8.80 -1.67
C GLY A 72 -7.40 8.89 -0.19
N LEU A 73 -6.22 8.48 0.26
CA LEU A 73 -5.85 8.58 1.65
C LEU A 73 -4.91 9.76 1.84
N GLU A 74 -4.80 10.20 3.09
CA GLU A 74 -3.92 11.30 3.38
C GLU A 74 -2.50 10.80 3.47
N ILE A 75 -1.82 10.73 2.39
CA ILE A 75 -0.45 10.27 2.34
C ILE A 75 0.45 11.47 2.13
N LYS A 76 1.35 11.68 3.06
CA LYS A 76 2.25 12.82 2.98
C LYS A 76 3.50 12.50 2.19
N ARG A 77 3.89 11.25 2.14
CA ARG A 77 5.14 10.88 1.52
C ARG A 77 5.08 9.47 0.97
N LEU A 78 5.72 9.28 -0.15
CA LEU A 78 5.79 7.96 -0.76
C LEU A 78 7.25 7.54 -0.76
N GLN A 79 7.52 6.37 -0.17
CA GLN A 79 8.86 5.85 -0.08
C GLN A 79 8.92 4.58 -0.89
N ILE A 80 9.81 4.51 -1.85
CA ILE A 80 9.90 3.38 -2.75
C ILE A 80 11.28 2.75 -2.63
N SER A 81 11.32 1.45 -2.36
CA SER A 81 12.57 0.72 -2.37
C SER A 81 12.54 -0.31 -3.47
N ILE A 82 13.70 -0.75 -3.88
CA ILE A 82 13.83 -1.74 -4.92
C ILE A 82 14.39 -3.00 -4.32
N GLU A 83 13.68 -4.09 -4.56
CA GLU A 83 14.15 -5.35 -4.04
C GLU A 83 14.57 -6.17 -5.22
N GLY A 84 15.76 -6.52 -5.30
CA GLY A 84 16.16 -7.18 -6.48
C GLY A 84 17.11 -8.25 -6.39
#